data_1c884fb88ec45f03dea37dc885e5f216
#
_entry.id   1c884fb88ec45f03dea37dc885e5f216
#
_cell.length_a   1.000
_cell.length_b   1.000
_cell.length_c   1.000
_cell.angle_alpha   90.00
_cell.angle_beta   90.00
_cell.angle_gamma   90.00
#
_symmetry.space_group_name_H-M   'P 1'
#
loop_
_entity.id
_entity.type
_entity.pdbx_description
1 polymer ?
#
loop_
_entity_poly.entity_id
_entity_poly.type
_entity_poly.pdbx_seq_one_letter_code
_entity_poly.pdbx_strand_id
1 'polypeptide(L)'
;MNTISTKVLKASLVTVLGVLALAGNSAQAKDWKTVKVALEGSYAPWNLTLPNGKISGFEPELLDNLCKRVNLQCEAVAQDFDGLITGLQAGKFDAVMDALAITPEREQAIAFSKPYAATPAAFATIGGHGLANPAGKSAFLKLTGDPKIDGPMIAPLRDQLKGKSIGIQSGTVYTKFINDNFKDITSIRLYKTSAERDLDLVNGRVDIAFDDVTYYAGIADNKETAQIRVAGPTIGGPVWGPGEGLGFRKQDTDLKAKFDAAITEALADGTVTRLSEKWFKTDVKP
;
A
#
# COMPACT_ATOMS: atom_id res chain seq x y z
N MET A 1 77.80 -36.35 -51.22
CA MET A 1 77.93 -34.90 -51.28
C MET A 1 76.59 -34.29 -50.85
N ASN A 2 76.70 -33.42 -49.91
CA ASN A 2 75.62 -32.59 -49.29
C ASN A 2 74.71 -33.27 -48.28
N THR A 3 75.18 -33.16 -47.07
CA THR A 3 74.45 -33.33 -45.81
C THR A 3 73.47 -32.20 -45.58
N ILE A 4 72.22 -32.56 -45.34
CA ILE A 4 71.21 -31.61 -44.89
C ILE A 4 70.95 -31.80 -43.38
N SER A 5 71.32 -30.78 -42.63
CA SER A 5 71.20 -30.70 -41.15
C SER A 5 69.77 -30.37 -40.76
N THR A 6 69.15 -31.26 -40.03
CA THR A 6 67.78 -31.06 -39.45
C THR A 6 67.92 -30.33 -38.11
N LYS A 7 67.49 -29.06 -38.05
CA LYS A 7 67.33 -28.32 -36.80
C LYS A 7 66.00 -28.65 -36.15
N VAL A 8 66.05 -29.29 -34.99
CA VAL A 8 64.88 -29.56 -34.16
C VAL A 8 64.48 -28.26 -33.48
N LEU A 9 63.28 -27.78 -33.79
CA LEU A 9 62.67 -26.62 -33.19
C LEU A 9 61.89 -27.08 -31.96
N LYS A 10 62.37 -26.74 -30.74
CA LYS A 10 61.64 -26.98 -29.50
C LYS A 10 60.56 -25.91 -29.35
N ALA A 11 59.30 -26.29 -29.52
CA ALA A 11 58.16 -25.44 -29.19
C ALA A 11 57.93 -25.49 -27.65
N SER A 12 58.14 -24.40 -26.97
CA SER A 12 57.76 -24.21 -25.57
C SER A 12 56.27 -23.86 -25.47
N LEU A 13 55.52 -24.78 -24.92
CA LEU A 13 54.08 -24.60 -24.64
C LEU A 13 53.96 -23.77 -23.35
N VAL A 14 53.68 -22.49 -23.47
CA VAL A 14 53.34 -21.62 -22.32
C VAL A 14 51.89 -21.79 -21.99
N THR A 15 51.60 -22.52 -20.92
CA THR A 15 50.23 -22.69 -20.38
C THR A 15 49.86 -21.44 -19.59
N VAL A 16 49.12 -20.54 -20.19
CA VAL A 16 48.48 -19.39 -19.49
C VAL A 16 47.31 -19.90 -18.70
N LEU A 17 47.48 -20.15 -17.40
CA LEU A 17 46.33 -20.31 -16.46
C LEU A 17 45.62 -18.96 -16.32
N GLY A 18 44.54 -18.81 -17.04
CA GLY A 18 43.57 -17.74 -16.81
C GLY A 18 42.85 -17.95 -15.48
N VAL A 19 43.26 -17.25 -14.45
CA VAL A 19 42.48 -17.11 -13.20
C VAL A 19 41.27 -16.23 -13.55
N LEU A 20 40.13 -16.83 -13.84
CA LEU A 20 38.84 -16.12 -13.81
C LEU A 20 38.58 -15.74 -12.35
N ALA A 21 38.93 -14.51 -12.00
CA ALA A 21 38.41 -13.86 -10.81
C ALA A 21 36.90 -13.73 -10.99
N LEU A 22 36.14 -14.63 -10.39
CA LEU A 22 34.70 -14.44 -10.10
C LEU A 22 34.64 -13.24 -9.13
N ALA A 23 34.58 -12.02 -9.69
CA ALA A 23 34.14 -10.87 -8.95
C ALA A 23 32.65 -11.10 -8.61
N GLY A 24 32.41 -11.86 -7.53
CA GLY A 24 31.12 -11.90 -6.90
C GLY A 24 30.78 -10.45 -6.52
N ASN A 25 29.80 -9.84 -7.20
CA ASN A 25 29.15 -8.64 -6.70
C ASN A 25 28.50 -9.02 -5.36
N SER A 26 29.31 -8.95 -4.28
CA SER A 26 28.74 -8.84 -2.96
C SER A 26 27.92 -7.56 -2.99
N ALA A 27 26.60 -7.68 -3.03
CA ALA A 27 25.70 -6.57 -2.77
C ALA A 27 26.13 -6.03 -1.39
N GLN A 28 26.92 -4.95 -1.39
CA GLN A 28 27.38 -4.33 -0.17
C GLN A 28 26.17 -3.73 0.49
N ALA A 29 25.78 -4.25 1.66
CA ALA A 29 24.68 -3.72 2.43
C ALA A 29 24.91 -2.21 2.60
N LYS A 30 23.95 -1.41 2.20
CA LYS A 30 24.01 0.05 2.32
C LYS A 30 24.02 0.42 3.80
N ASP A 31 24.95 1.28 4.23
CA ASP A 31 24.95 1.79 5.61
C ASP A 31 23.80 2.78 5.80
N TRP A 32 22.64 2.23 6.15
CA TRP A 32 21.43 2.99 6.39
C TRP A 32 21.53 3.74 7.72
N LYS A 33 21.65 5.07 7.67
CA LYS A 33 21.58 5.96 8.85
C LYS A 33 20.29 6.75 8.84
N THR A 34 19.96 7.35 7.71
CA THR A 34 18.74 8.09 7.49
C THR A 34 17.94 7.41 6.38
N VAL A 35 16.62 7.26 6.58
CA VAL A 35 15.68 6.66 5.65
C VAL A 35 14.55 7.64 5.39
N LYS A 36 14.36 8.02 4.13
CA LYS A 36 13.21 8.83 3.73
C LYS A 36 12.03 7.92 3.42
N VAL A 37 10.90 8.16 4.08
CA VAL A 37 9.68 7.38 3.93
C VAL A 37 8.57 8.29 3.41
N ALA A 38 8.02 7.95 2.24
CA ALA A 38 6.96 8.73 1.63
C ALA A 38 5.58 8.29 2.14
N LEU A 39 4.74 9.29 2.44
CA LEU A 39 3.33 9.19 2.77
C LEU A 39 2.59 10.30 2.00
N GLU A 40 1.28 10.16 1.75
CA GLU A 40 0.58 11.24 1.04
C GLU A 40 0.29 12.47 1.93
N GLY A 41 0.13 12.28 3.23
CA GLY A 41 -0.12 13.36 4.17
C GLY A 41 -1.52 14.00 4.08
N SER A 42 -2.46 13.32 3.45
CA SER A 42 -3.85 13.76 3.26
C SER A 42 -4.88 12.65 3.49
N TYR A 43 -4.50 11.59 4.19
CA TYR A 43 -5.32 10.41 4.45
C TYR A 43 -5.52 10.19 5.96
N ALA A 44 -6.22 11.12 6.62
CA ALA A 44 -6.51 11.01 8.06
C ALA A 44 -7.44 9.82 8.35
N PRO A 45 -7.24 9.07 9.46
CA PRO A 45 -6.23 9.26 10.50
C PRO A 45 -4.94 8.46 10.29
N TRP A 46 -4.78 7.82 9.11
CA TRP A 46 -3.56 7.10 8.75
C TRP A 46 -2.36 8.03 8.73
N ASN A 47 -2.44 9.08 7.92
CA ASN A 47 -1.44 10.13 7.85
C ASN A 47 -2.09 11.46 7.41
N LEU A 48 -1.67 12.57 8.01
CA LEU A 48 -2.18 13.91 7.71
C LEU A 48 -1.11 14.95 7.95
N THR A 49 -1.10 15.98 7.12
CA THR A 49 -0.21 17.13 7.27
C THR A 49 -0.84 18.15 8.21
N LEU A 50 -0.16 18.44 9.33
CA LEU A 50 -0.57 19.45 10.29
C LEU A 50 -0.27 20.85 9.76
N PRO A 51 -0.88 21.93 10.34
CA PRO A 51 -0.64 23.31 9.89
C PRO A 51 0.83 23.76 9.97
N ASN A 52 1.64 23.12 10.81
CA ASN A 52 3.09 23.37 10.91
C ASN A 52 3.92 22.58 9.87
N GLY A 53 3.28 21.88 8.93
CA GLY A 53 3.93 21.08 7.90
C GLY A 53 4.39 19.67 8.34
N LYS A 54 4.24 19.32 9.62
CA LYS A 54 4.59 17.96 10.10
C LYS A 54 3.52 16.96 9.70
N ILE A 55 3.93 15.79 9.20
CA ILE A 55 3.02 14.67 8.98
C ILE A 55 2.78 13.95 10.31
N SER A 56 1.52 13.67 10.64
CA SER A 56 1.05 13.03 11.86
C SER A 56 0.01 11.96 11.50
N GLY A 57 -0.34 11.10 12.44
CA GLY A 57 -1.31 10.02 12.25
C GLY A 57 -0.80 8.70 12.78
N PHE A 58 -1.55 7.64 12.51
CA PHE A 58 -1.18 6.26 12.88
C PHE A 58 0.18 5.87 12.29
N GLU A 59 0.35 6.05 10.99
CA GLU A 59 1.56 5.61 10.29
C GLU A 59 2.82 6.38 10.67
N PRO A 60 2.83 7.72 10.76
CA PRO A 60 4.01 8.44 11.24
C PRO A 60 4.40 8.04 12.67
N GLU A 61 3.43 7.76 13.55
CA GLU A 61 3.71 7.34 14.92
C GLU A 61 4.25 5.89 14.96
N LEU A 62 3.68 5.00 14.14
CA LEU A 62 4.20 3.64 13.98
C LEU A 62 5.60 3.66 13.35
N LEU A 63 5.82 4.46 12.30
CA LEU A 63 7.11 4.60 11.65
C LEU A 63 8.20 5.05 12.63
N ASP A 64 7.92 6.06 13.47
CA ASP A 64 8.86 6.51 14.50
C ASP A 64 9.24 5.38 15.48
N ASN A 65 8.25 4.56 15.86
CA ASN A 65 8.48 3.38 16.71
C ASN A 65 9.34 2.32 16.00
N LEU A 66 9.02 1.99 14.74
CA LEU A 66 9.77 0.99 13.96
C LEU A 66 11.22 1.43 13.75
N CYS A 67 11.45 2.71 13.41
CA CYS A 67 12.78 3.24 13.16
C CYS A 67 13.66 3.23 14.42
N LYS A 68 13.08 3.53 15.59
CA LYS A 68 13.78 3.42 16.88
C LYS A 68 14.24 1.98 17.17
N ARG A 69 13.41 0.96 16.85
CA ARG A 69 13.76 -0.45 17.06
C ARG A 69 14.98 -0.89 16.26
N VAL A 70 15.14 -0.35 15.05
CA VAL A 70 16.23 -0.71 14.15
C VAL A 70 17.37 0.31 14.12
N ASN A 71 17.34 1.27 15.05
CA ASN A 71 18.35 2.33 15.21
C ASN A 71 18.59 3.13 13.92
N LEU A 72 17.48 3.53 13.26
CA LEU A 72 17.48 4.39 12.08
C LEU A 72 16.86 5.75 12.38
N GLN A 73 17.33 6.79 11.69
CA GLN A 73 16.63 8.07 11.60
C GLN A 73 15.69 8.03 10.40
N CYS A 74 14.39 8.20 10.63
CA CYS A 74 13.42 8.22 9.55
C CYS A 74 12.84 9.62 9.38
N GLU A 75 12.72 10.03 8.11
CA GLU A 75 12.14 11.31 7.69
C GLU A 75 10.88 11.00 6.87
N ALA A 76 9.72 11.42 7.38
CA ALA A 76 8.47 11.36 6.66
C ALA A 76 8.42 12.48 5.62
N VAL A 77 8.17 12.14 4.34
CA VAL A 77 8.08 13.10 3.25
C VAL A 77 6.74 12.98 2.53
N ALA A 78 6.11 14.12 2.22
CA ALA A 78 4.84 14.13 1.52
C ALA A 78 5.03 13.83 0.03
N GLN A 79 4.20 12.93 -0.51
CA GLN A 79 4.17 12.56 -1.91
C GLN A 79 2.78 12.10 -2.29
N ASP A 80 2.20 12.64 -3.37
CA ASP A 80 0.89 12.18 -3.86
C ASP A 80 0.86 10.67 -4.05
N PHE A 81 -0.27 10.04 -3.69
CA PHE A 81 -0.44 8.57 -3.71
C PHE A 81 -0.06 7.95 -5.06
N ASP A 82 -0.53 8.52 -6.18
CA ASP A 82 -0.23 8.04 -7.54
C ASP A 82 1.27 8.01 -7.86
N GLY A 83 2.05 8.87 -7.21
CA GLY A 83 3.49 9.00 -7.41
C GLY A 83 4.36 8.12 -6.50
N LEU A 84 3.79 7.42 -5.53
CA LEU A 84 4.55 6.69 -4.50
C LEU A 84 5.45 5.61 -5.09
N ILE A 85 4.91 4.67 -5.86
CA ILE A 85 5.68 3.55 -6.42
C ILE A 85 6.73 4.04 -7.42
N THR A 86 6.34 4.95 -8.31
CA THR A 86 7.26 5.50 -9.31
C THR A 86 8.36 6.35 -8.67
N GLY A 87 8.05 7.13 -7.64
CA GLY A 87 9.00 7.90 -6.86
C GLY A 87 10.00 7.02 -6.11
N LEU A 88 9.53 5.92 -5.52
CA LEU A 88 10.37 4.91 -4.86
C LEU A 88 11.36 4.28 -5.85
N GLN A 89 10.88 3.86 -7.02
CA GLN A 89 11.72 3.29 -8.08
C GLN A 89 12.75 4.28 -8.59
N ALA A 90 12.37 5.55 -8.70
CA ALA A 90 13.27 6.64 -9.10
C ALA A 90 14.26 7.08 -7.99
N GLY A 91 14.17 6.51 -6.78
CA GLY A 91 15.07 6.83 -5.68
C GLY A 91 14.83 8.18 -5.00
N LYS A 92 13.65 8.77 -5.16
CA LYS A 92 13.29 10.04 -4.49
C LYS A 92 13.22 9.89 -2.98
N PHE A 93 12.85 8.69 -2.52
CA PHE A 93 12.78 8.25 -1.13
C PHE A 93 13.16 6.77 -1.05
N ASP A 94 13.29 6.24 0.16
CA ASP A 94 13.83 4.89 0.39
C ASP A 94 12.75 3.86 0.70
N ALA A 95 11.61 4.30 1.22
CA ALA A 95 10.45 3.47 1.49
C ALA A 95 9.15 4.26 1.30
N VAL A 96 8.04 3.53 1.22
CA VAL A 96 6.67 4.07 1.19
C VAL A 96 5.88 3.47 2.34
N MET A 97 5.09 4.28 3.05
CA MET A 97 4.15 3.84 4.08
C MET A 97 2.87 4.68 3.98
N ASP A 98 1.82 4.15 3.36
CA ASP A 98 0.62 4.93 3.00
C ASP A 98 -0.61 4.04 2.84
N ALA A 99 -0.96 3.29 3.86
CA ALA A 99 -1.98 2.24 3.82
C ALA A 99 -1.87 1.40 2.53
N LEU A 100 -0.62 1.14 2.13
CA LEU A 100 -0.32 0.57 0.82
C LEU A 100 -0.59 -0.93 0.81
N ALA A 101 -1.75 -1.34 0.30
CA ALA A 101 -2.14 -2.74 0.20
C ALA A 101 -1.10 -3.56 -0.59
N ILE A 102 -0.70 -4.69 -0.04
CA ILE A 102 0.20 -5.65 -0.68
C ILE A 102 -0.59 -6.41 -1.74
N THR A 103 -0.22 -6.25 -3.00
CA THR A 103 -0.87 -6.95 -4.12
C THR A 103 0.14 -7.58 -5.06
N PRO A 104 -0.20 -8.71 -5.72
CA PRO A 104 0.69 -9.35 -6.70
C PRO A 104 1.15 -8.40 -7.82
N GLU A 105 0.29 -7.46 -8.22
CA GLU A 105 0.62 -6.46 -9.23
C GLU A 105 1.71 -5.50 -8.73
N ARG A 106 1.55 -4.95 -7.51
CA ARG A 106 2.53 -4.06 -6.89
C ARG A 106 3.84 -4.77 -6.57
N GLU A 107 3.79 -6.06 -6.19
CA GLU A 107 4.97 -6.90 -5.95
C GLU A 107 5.81 -7.15 -7.20
N GLN A 108 5.23 -7.01 -8.41
CA GLN A 108 6.02 -7.01 -9.64
C GLN A 108 6.93 -5.78 -9.75
N ALA A 109 6.54 -4.67 -9.19
CA ALA A 109 7.26 -3.39 -9.27
C ALA A 109 8.21 -3.13 -8.08
N ILE A 110 7.77 -3.46 -6.86
CA ILE A 110 8.46 -3.18 -5.59
C ILE A 110 8.45 -4.40 -4.69
N ALA A 111 9.23 -4.37 -3.60
CA ALA A 111 9.15 -5.34 -2.51
C ALA A 111 8.31 -4.77 -1.36
N PHE A 112 7.64 -5.64 -0.61
CA PHE A 112 6.88 -5.24 0.57
C PHE A 112 7.44 -5.84 1.85
N SER A 113 7.27 -5.14 2.96
CA SER A 113 7.42 -5.71 4.29
C SER A 113 6.33 -6.74 4.59
N LYS A 114 6.43 -7.38 5.75
CA LYS A 114 5.26 -8.00 6.38
C LYS A 114 4.16 -6.94 6.56
N PRO A 115 2.87 -7.33 6.52
CA PRO A 115 1.80 -6.37 6.77
C PRO A 115 1.85 -5.87 8.23
N TYR A 116 1.57 -4.56 8.41
CA TYR A 116 1.42 -3.94 9.73
C TYR A 116 -0.03 -3.67 10.08
N ALA A 117 -0.93 -3.68 9.09
CA ALA A 117 -2.35 -3.49 9.26
C ALA A 117 -3.14 -4.31 8.23
N ALA A 118 -4.43 -4.53 8.47
CA ALA A 118 -5.39 -5.07 7.50
C ALA A 118 -6.78 -4.53 7.82
N THR A 119 -7.38 -3.82 6.87
CA THR A 119 -8.66 -3.15 7.08
C THR A 119 -9.67 -3.47 5.98
N PRO A 120 -10.97 -3.52 6.30
CA PRO A 120 -12.02 -3.62 5.29
C PRO A 120 -12.35 -2.27 4.67
N ALA A 121 -12.95 -2.31 3.49
CA ALA A 121 -13.48 -1.15 2.79
C ALA A 121 -15.00 -1.10 2.84
N ALA A 122 -15.60 0.06 2.55
CA ALA A 122 -17.03 0.24 2.48
C ALA A 122 -17.41 1.33 1.49
N PHE A 123 -18.66 1.25 1.03
CA PHE A 123 -19.32 2.39 0.40
C PHE A 123 -19.74 3.41 1.45
N ALA A 124 -19.81 4.67 1.06
CA ALA A 124 -20.33 5.74 1.88
C ALA A 124 -21.20 6.68 1.06
N THR A 125 -22.23 7.23 1.70
CA THR A 125 -23.16 8.18 1.11
C THR A 125 -23.47 9.30 2.10
N ILE A 126 -24.17 10.32 1.66
CA ILE A 126 -24.69 11.33 2.57
C ILE A 126 -25.79 10.70 3.44
N GLY A 127 -25.62 10.80 4.75
CA GLY A 127 -26.54 10.22 5.75
C GLY A 127 -26.58 8.69 5.80
N GLY A 128 -25.73 7.97 5.05
CA GLY A 128 -25.72 6.51 5.01
C GLY A 128 -26.92 5.89 4.27
N HIS A 129 -27.64 6.68 3.46
CA HIS A 129 -28.84 6.23 2.74
C HIS A 129 -28.51 5.71 1.34
N GLY A 130 -29.42 4.92 0.77
CA GLY A 130 -29.37 4.51 -0.64
C GLY A 130 -28.65 3.19 -0.93
N LEU A 131 -27.99 2.60 0.07
CA LEU A 131 -27.43 1.25 -0.02
C LEU A 131 -27.95 0.44 1.17
N ALA A 132 -28.82 -0.52 0.90
CA ALA A 132 -29.26 -1.44 1.93
C ALA A 132 -28.22 -2.52 2.17
N ASN A 133 -28.09 -2.92 3.40
CA ASN A 133 -27.28 -4.08 3.73
C ASN A 133 -28.15 -5.35 3.57
N PRO A 134 -27.86 -6.24 2.60
CA PRO A 134 -28.67 -7.42 2.33
C PRO A 134 -28.78 -8.39 3.50
N ALA A 135 -27.81 -8.37 4.42
CA ALA A 135 -27.73 -9.27 5.58
C ALA A 135 -27.95 -8.56 6.93
N GLY A 136 -28.48 -7.31 6.91
CA GLY A 136 -28.72 -6.50 8.11
C GLY A 136 -27.56 -5.52 8.42
N LYS A 137 -27.68 -4.75 9.53
CA LYS A 137 -26.82 -3.58 9.83
C LYS A 137 -25.31 -3.86 9.98
N SER A 138 -24.87 -5.12 9.97
CA SER A 138 -23.47 -5.50 10.22
C SER A 138 -22.96 -6.54 9.23
N ALA A 139 -23.48 -6.61 8.00
CA ALA A 139 -22.98 -7.59 7.06
C ALA A 139 -21.53 -7.27 6.65
N PHE A 140 -20.71 -8.27 6.82
CA PHE A 140 -19.34 -8.31 6.34
C PHE A 140 -19.28 -9.26 5.13
N LEU A 141 -18.88 -8.75 3.99
CA LEU A 141 -18.63 -9.55 2.80
C LEU A 141 -17.15 -9.92 2.75
N LYS A 142 -16.86 -11.19 2.99
CA LYS A 142 -15.50 -11.73 2.84
C LYS A 142 -15.31 -12.14 1.40
N LEU A 143 -14.67 -11.31 0.60
CA LEU A 143 -14.40 -11.56 -0.82
C LEU A 143 -13.01 -12.17 -1.02
N THR A 144 -12.93 -13.06 -2.01
CA THR A 144 -11.71 -13.83 -2.33
C THR A 144 -10.87 -13.20 -3.43
N GLY A 145 -11.47 -12.36 -4.27
CA GLY A 145 -10.90 -11.86 -5.52
C GLY A 145 -11.21 -12.76 -6.73
N ASP A 146 -11.85 -13.93 -6.53
CA ASP A 146 -12.33 -14.78 -7.62
C ASP A 146 -13.76 -14.39 -8.03
N PRO A 147 -13.97 -13.86 -9.26
CA PRO A 147 -15.30 -13.45 -9.73
C PRO A 147 -16.36 -14.55 -9.70
N LYS A 148 -15.96 -15.84 -9.79
CA LYS A 148 -16.90 -16.96 -9.75
C LYS A 148 -17.46 -17.17 -8.34
N ILE A 149 -16.65 -16.90 -7.33
CA ILE A 149 -17.04 -17.02 -5.92
C ILE A 149 -17.73 -15.75 -5.47
N ASP A 150 -17.15 -14.61 -5.78
CA ASP A 150 -17.57 -13.31 -5.26
C ASP A 150 -18.79 -12.75 -5.99
N GLY A 151 -18.98 -13.10 -7.27
CA GLY A 151 -20.07 -12.60 -8.12
C GLY A 151 -21.46 -12.70 -7.49
N PRO A 152 -21.89 -13.86 -6.98
CA PRO A 152 -23.18 -14.00 -6.29
C PRO A 152 -23.30 -13.14 -5.03
N MET A 153 -22.18 -12.88 -4.33
CA MET A 153 -22.16 -12.08 -3.10
C MET A 153 -22.31 -10.59 -3.37
N ILE A 154 -21.76 -10.10 -4.50
CA ILE A 154 -21.83 -8.68 -4.89
C ILE A 154 -23.05 -8.35 -5.77
N ALA A 155 -23.74 -9.35 -6.33
CA ALA A 155 -24.91 -9.13 -7.21
C ALA A 155 -25.98 -8.20 -6.60
N PRO A 156 -26.37 -8.32 -5.32
CA PRO A 156 -27.32 -7.39 -4.70
C PRO A 156 -26.81 -5.95 -4.62
N LEU A 157 -25.49 -5.74 -4.52
CA LEU A 157 -24.88 -4.41 -4.55
C LEU A 157 -24.95 -3.82 -5.96
N ARG A 158 -24.71 -4.63 -6.99
CA ARG A 158 -24.81 -4.18 -8.39
C ARG A 158 -26.18 -3.60 -8.72
N ASP A 159 -27.25 -4.24 -8.24
CA ASP A 159 -28.63 -3.75 -8.45
C ASP A 159 -28.87 -2.38 -7.80
N GLN A 160 -28.31 -2.17 -6.62
CA GLN A 160 -28.44 -0.92 -5.87
C GLN A 160 -27.56 0.21 -6.42
N LEU A 161 -26.41 -0.13 -7.01
CA LEU A 161 -25.44 0.81 -7.55
C LEU A 161 -25.76 1.25 -8.99
N LYS A 162 -26.68 0.56 -9.66
CA LYS A 162 -27.02 0.84 -11.06
C LYS A 162 -27.41 2.30 -11.30
N GLY A 163 -26.73 2.92 -12.25
CA GLY A 163 -26.95 4.32 -12.65
C GLY A 163 -26.36 5.36 -11.68
N LYS A 164 -25.66 4.93 -10.62
CA LYS A 164 -25.00 5.83 -9.66
C LYS A 164 -23.63 6.26 -10.14
N SER A 165 -23.18 7.40 -9.63
CA SER A 165 -21.80 7.86 -9.77
C SER A 165 -21.00 7.51 -8.51
N ILE A 166 -19.80 6.90 -8.70
CA ILE A 166 -18.90 6.48 -7.61
C ILE A 166 -17.60 7.27 -7.68
N GLY A 167 -17.29 7.97 -6.60
CA GLY A 167 -16.00 8.64 -6.42
C GLY A 167 -14.98 7.74 -5.72
N ILE A 168 -13.76 7.70 -6.24
CA ILE A 168 -12.67 6.86 -5.72
C ILE A 168 -11.35 7.62 -5.85
N GLN A 169 -10.43 7.44 -4.90
CA GLN A 169 -9.06 7.90 -5.06
C GLN A 169 -8.33 7.07 -6.12
N SER A 170 -7.63 7.73 -7.04
CA SER A 170 -6.91 7.07 -8.13
C SER A 170 -5.71 6.27 -7.61
N GLY A 171 -5.26 5.24 -8.36
CA GLY A 171 -4.10 4.41 -8.01
C GLY A 171 -4.33 3.42 -6.86
N THR A 172 -5.46 3.47 -6.17
CA THR A 172 -5.79 2.56 -5.07
C THR A 172 -6.27 1.19 -5.56
N VAL A 173 -6.21 0.17 -4.70
CA VAL A 173 -6.82 -1.15 -4.97
C VAL A 173 -8.33 -1.05 -5.17
N TYR A 174 -8.96 -0.04 -4.60
CA TYR A 174 -10.38 0.23 -4.72
C TYR A 174 -10.78 0.61 -6.14
N THR A 175 -9.92 1.35 -6.86
CA THR A 175 -10.13 1.68 -8.28
C THR A 175 -10.28 0.42 -9.12
N LYS A 176 -9.38 -0.57 -8.91
CA LYS A 176 -9.45 -1.85 -9.61
C LYS A 176 -10.73 -2.59 -9.25
N PHE A 177 -11.03 -2.73 -7.96
CA PHE A 177 -12.22 -3.43 -7.48
C PHE A 177 -13.53 -2.86 -8.07
N ILE A 178 -13.69 -1.54 -8.04
CA ILE A 178 -14.90 -0.89 -8.57
C ILE A 178 -14.97 -1.02 -10.10
N ASN A 179 -13.85 -0.89 -10.80
CA ASN A 179 -13.82 -1.11 -12.25
C ASN A 179 -14.20 -2.53 -12.64
N ASP A 180 -13.64 -3.53 -11.95
CA ASP A 180 -13.87 -4.94 -12.29
C ASP A 180 -15.31 -5.38 -12.03
N ASN A 181 -15.97 -4.79 -11.02
CA ASN A 181 -17.26 -5.26 -10.56
C ASN A 181 -18.46 -4.36 -10.93
N PHE A 182 -18.24 -3.05 -11.23
CA PHE A 182 -19.35 -2.10 -11.33
C PHE A 182 -19.25 -1.12 -12.50
N LYS A 183 -18.15 -1.04 -13.26
CA LYS A 183 -17.95 -0.04 -14.33
C LYS A 183 -19.01 -0.09 -15.45
N ASP A 184 -19.63 -1.25 -15.65
CA ASP A 184 -20.64 -1.47 -16.67
C ASP A 184 -22.03 -0.91 -16.27
N ILE A 185 -22.24 -0.60 -15.01
CA ILE A 185 -23.51 -0.13 -14.45
C ILE A 185 -23.43 1.22 -13.73
N THR A 186 -22.22 1.73 -13.49
CA THR A 186 -21.99 2.99 -12.76
C THR A 186 -21.11 3.94 -13.58
N SER A 187 -21.13 5.23 -13.25
CA SER A 187 -20.11 6.17 -13.68
C SER A 187 -19.04 6.30 -12.58
N ILE A 188 -17.76 6.22 -12.95
CA ILE A 188 -16.65 6.27 -12.01
C ILE A 188 -15.93 7.61 -12.18
N ARG A 189 -15.74 8.33 -11.06
CA ARG A 189 -14.94 9.55 -11.01
C ARG A 189 -13.72 9.34 -10.13
N LEU A 190 -12.54 9.59 -10.70
CA LEU A 190 -11.27 9.47 -10.01
C LEU A 190 -10.86 10.82 -9.43
N TYR A 191 -10.31 10.78 -8.21
CA TYR A 191 -9.83 11.94 -7.46
C TYR A 191 -8.36 11.73 -7.07
N LYS A 192 -7.65 12.82 -6.90
CA LYS A 192 -6.27 12.79 -6.45
C LYS A 192 -6.18 12.36 -4.97
N THR A 193 -7.10 12.87 -4.15
CA THR A 193 -7.18 12.54 -2.72
C THR A 193 -8.59 12.13 -2.32
N SER A 194 -8.70 11.38 -1.22
CA SER A 194 -10.00 11.04 -0.62
C SER A 194 -10.74 12.27 -0.14
N ALA A 195 -10.03 13.31 0.32
CA ALA A 195 -10.64 14.57 0.76
C ALA A 195 -11.32 15.33 -0.41
N GLU A 196 -10.70 15.40 -1.59
CA GLU A 196 -11.32 16.00 -2.78
C GLU A 196 -12.60 15.25 -3.20
N ARG A 197 -12.56 13.90 -3.17
CA ARG A 197 -13.73 13.06 -3.42
C ARG A 197 -14.86 13.37 -2.45
N ASP A 198 -14.54 13.51 -1.17
CA ASP A 198 -15.54 13.76 -0.13
C ASP A 198 -16.21 15.12 -0.27
N LEU A 199 -15.48 16.14 -0.69
CA LEU A 199 -16.08 17.44 -1.03
C LEU A 199 -17.09 17.32 -2.19
N ASP A 200 -16.79 16.52 -3.19
CA ASP A 200 -17.71 16.28 -4.31
C ASP A 200 -18.92 15.41 -3.88
N LEU A 201 -18.73 14.46 -2.96
CA LEU A 201 -19.82 13.70 -2.36
C LEU A 201 -20.76 14.61 -1.56
N VAL A 202 -20.21 15.48 -0.71
CA VAL A 202 -20.99 16.44 0.10
C VAL A 202 -21.77 17.42 -0.78
N ASN A 203 -21.18 17.83 -1.90
CA ASN A 203 -21.82 18.73 -2.86
C ASN A 203 -22.75 18.03 -3.87
N GLY A 204 -22.97 16.71 -3.75
CA GLY A 204 -23.84 15.93 -4.64
C GLY A 204 -23.33 15.79 -6.08
N ARG A 205 -22.03 15.96 -6.29
CA ARG A 205 -21.40 15.77 -7.62
C ARG A 205 -21.05 14.32 -7.90
N VAL A 206 -20.98 13.49 -6.87
CA VAL A 206 -21.02 12.03 -6.92
C VAL A 206 -22.04 11.53 -5.90
N ASP A 207 -22.65 10.38 -6.18
CA ASP A 207 -23.68 9.80 -5.33
C ASP A 207 -23.07 9.00 -4.17
N ILE A 208 -21.91 8.39 -4.40
CA ILE A 208 -21.33 7.37 -3.53
C ILE A 208 -19.82 7.54 -3.54
N ALA A 209 -19.17 7.34 -2.37
CA ALA A 209 -17.74 7.16 -2.23
C ALA A 209 -17.42 5.72 -1.84
N PHE A 210 -16.21 5.25 -2.16
CA PHE A 210 -15.71 3.95 -1.73
C PHE A 210 -14.31 4.10 -1.16
N ASP A 211 -14.09 3.62 0.07
CA ASP A 211 -12.81 3.74 0.78
C ASP A 211 -12.75 2.81 1.99
N ASP A 212 -11.63 2.85 2.70
CA ASP A 212 -11.40 2.18 3.96
C ASP A 212 -12.39 2.61 5.06
N VAL A 213 -12.85 1.64 5.86
CA VAL A 213 -13.79 1.96 6.96
C VAL A 213 -13.16 2.81 8.06
N THR A 214 -11.84 2.67 8.29
CA THR A 214 -11.15 3.47 9.30
C THR A 214 -10.98 4.92 8.87
N TYR A 215 -10.84 5.17 7.56
CA TYR A 215 -10.88 6.52 6.99
C TYR A 215 -12.22 7.20 7.31
N TYR A 216 -13.34 6.53 7.00
CA TYR A 216 -14.65 7.10 7.30
C TYR A 216 -14.90 7.33 8.79
N ALA A 217 -14.38 6.45 9.65
CA ALA A 217 -14.42 6.66 11.09
C ALA A 217 -13.60 7.91 11.50
N GLY A 218 -12.46 8.11 10.87
CA GLY A 218 -11.58 9.26 11.14
C GLY A 218 -12.14 10.61 10.73
N ILE A 219 -12.95 10.68 9.68
CA ILE A 219 -13.57 11.92 9.20
C ILE A 219 -14.94 12.21 9.82
N ALA A 220 -15.48 11.30 10.64
CA ALA A 220 -16.84 11.40 11.16
C ALA A 220 -17.09 12.63 12.05
N ASP A 221 -16.06 13.10 12.74
CA ASP A 221 -16.12 14.26 13.64
C ASP A 221 -15.76 15.58 12.95
N ASN A 222 -15.34 15.55 11.69
CA ASN A 222 -15.07 16.76 10.92
C ASN A 222 -16.38 17.37 10.42
N LYS A 223 -16.63 18.64 10.74
CA LYS A 223 -17.89 19.34 10.40
C LYS A 223 -18.21 19.35 8.90
N GLU A 224 -17.20 19.39 8.04
CA GLU A 224 -17.38 19.41 6.58
C GLU A 224 -17.82 18.07 6.02
N THR A 225 -17.39 16.97 6.63
CA THR A 225 -17.67 15.60 6.20
C THR A 225 -18.61 14.84 7.14
N ALA A 226 -19.06 15.48 8.22
CA ALA A 226 -19.89 14.86 9.26
C ALA A 226 -21.20 14.23 8.78
N GLN A 227 -21.62 14.53 7.57
CA GLN A 227 -22.80 13.91 6.96
C GLN A 227 -22.48 12.65 6.13
N ILE A 228 -21.19 12.38 5.86
CA ILE A 228 -20.76 11.15 5.19
C ILE A 228 -20.88 9.97 6.15
N ARG A 229 -21.53 8.92 5.73
CA ARG A 229 -21.73 7.70 6.53
C ARG A 229 -21.54 6.47 5.67
N VAL A 230 -20.93 5.46 6.27
CA VAL A 230 -20.86 4.13 5.68
C VAL A 230 -22.27 3.63 5.37
N ALA A 231 -22.46 3.06 4.20
CA ALA A 231 -23.69 2.52 3.68
C ALA A 231 -23.47 1.13 3.08
N GLY A 232 -24.40 0.22 3.29
CA GLY A 232 -24.28 -1.17 2.85
C GLY A 232 -23.29 -1.99 3.70
N PRO A 233 -22.83 -3.14 3.17
CA PRO A 233 -21.90 -4.01 3.87
C PRO A 233 -20.47 -3.46 3.85
N THR A 234 -19.69 -3.86 4.85
CA THR A 234 -18.24 -3.74 4.78
C THR A 234 -17.65 -4.90 3.98
N ILE A 235 -16.58 -4.64 3.24
CA ILE A 235 -15.97 -5.58 2.31
C ILE A 235 -14.52 -5.82 2.74
N GLY A 236 -14.17 -7.07 3.00
CA GLY A 236 -12.83 -7.46 3.38
C GLY A 236 -12.46 -8.85 2.87
N GLY A 237 -11.31 -9.32 3.29
CA GLY A 237 -10.77 -10.64 2.92
C GLY A 237 -9.67 -10.56 1.87
N PRO A 238 -9.28 -11.70 1.26
CA PRO A 238 -8.17 -11.80 0.32
C PRO A 238 -8.23 -10.88 -0.89
N VAL A 239 -9.40 -10.33 -1.21
CA VAL A 239 -9.58 -9.34 -2.30
C VAL A 239 -8.67 -8.11 -2.15
N TRP A 240 -8.29 -7.75 -0.92
CA TRP A 240 -7.39 -6.64 -0.62
C TRP A 240 -5.92 -7.06 -0.46
N GLY A 241 -5.62 -8.37 -0.56
CA GLY A 241 -4.30 -8.94 -0.25
C GLY A 241 -4.16 -9.29 1.24
N PRO A 242 -2.92 -9.51 1.72
CA PRO A 242 -2.66 -9.88 3.12
C PRO A 242 -2.71 -8.69 4.10
N GLY A 243 -2.89 -7.48 3.60
CA GLY A 243 -2.91 -6.24 4.38
C GLY A 243 -2.02 -5.15 3.79
N GLU A 244 -1.78 -4.10 4.58
CA GLU A 244 -0.96 -2.93 4.24
C GLU A 244 0.47 -3.12 4.74
N GLY A 245 1.45 -2.87 3.87
CA GLY A 245 2.88 -3.02 4.16
C GLY A 245 3.70 -1.83 3.69
N LEU A 246 4.91 -1.69 4.23
CA LEU A 246 5.88 -0.75 3.68
C LEU A 246 6.40 -1.24 2.34
N GLY A 247 6.47 -0.35 1.35
CA GLY A 247 7.08 -0.61 0.04
C GLY A 247 8.56 -0.24 0.03
N PHE A 248 9.38 -1.08 -0.62
CA PHE A 248 10.83 -0.90 -0.80
C PHE A 248 11.22 -1.19 -2.24
N ARG A 249 12.36 -0.63 -2.71
CA ARG A 249 12.96 -1.11 -3.95
C ARG A 249 13.39 -2.58 -3.78
N LYS A 250 13.27 -3.37 -4.82
CA LYS A 250 13.58 -4.82 -4.78
C LYS A 250 15.01 -5.15 -4.37
N GLN A 251 15.95 -4.25 -4.65
CA GLN A 251 17.36 -4.40 -4.26
C GLN A 251 17.65 -4.04 -2.80
N ASP A 252 16.79 -3.28 -2.13
CA ASP A 252 16.99 -2.80 -0.74
C ASP A 252 16.52 -3.87 0.28
N THR A 253 16.99 -5.11 0.07
CA THR A 253 16.56 -6.29 0.86
C THR A 253 16.99 -6.21 2.32
N ASP A 254 18.12 -5.58 2.60
CA ASP A 254 18.65 -5.34 3.94
C ASP A 254 17.80 -4.36 4.73
N LEU A 255 17.35 -3.25 4.10
CA LEU A 255 16.42 -2.30 4.70
C LEU A 255 15.06 -2.96 5.00
N LYS A 256 14.51 -3.68 4.00
CA LYS A 256 13.27 -4.44 4.17
C LYS A 256 13.35 -5.41 5.36
N ALA A 257 14.44 -6.17 5.47
CA ALA A 257 14.61 -7.14 6.55
C ALA A 257 14.63 -6.48 7.95
N LYS A 258 15.22 -5.27 8.08
CA LYS A 258 15.16 -4.48 9.32
C LYS A 258 13.72 -4.12 9.69
N PHE A 259 12.93 -3.61 8.73
CA PHE A 259 11.53 -3.27 8.98
C PHE A 259 10.67 -4.50 9.24
N ASP A 260 10.91 -5.63 8.57
CA ASP A 260 10.22 -6.91 8.85
C ASP A 260 10.41 -7.37 10.30
N ALA A 261 11.63 -7.24 10.83
CA ALA A 261 11.93 -7.55 12.22
C ALA A 261 11.20 -6.58 13.17
N ALA A 262 11.29 -5.27 12.92
CA ALA A 262 10.64 -4.25 13.73
C ALA A 262 9.10 -4.40 13.75
N ILE A 263 8.47 -4.69 12.60
CA ILE A 263 7.03 -4.93 12.51
C ILE A 263 6.66 -6.17 13.31
N THR A 264 7.43 -7.27 13.18
CA THR A 264 7.17 -8.50 13.94
C THR A 264 7.17 -8.24 15.45
N GLU A 265 8.14 -7.47 15.94
CA GLU A 265 8.22 -7.08 17.35
C GLU A 265 7.06 -6.17 17.76
N ALA A 266 6.72 -5.15 16.93
CA ALA A 266 5.64 -4.21 17.21
C ALA A 266 4.24 -4.87 17.23
N LEU A 267 4.04 -5.92 16.42
CA LEU A 267 2.85 -6.75 16.45
C LEU A 267 2.81 -7.62 17.72
N ALA A 268 3.95 -8.19 18.11
CA ALA A 268 4.04 -9.11 19.25
C ALA A 268 3.89 -8.41 20.60
N ASP A 269 4.41 -7.20 20.76
CA ASP A 269 4.37 -6.43 22.01
C ASP A 269 3.12 -5.54 22.17
N GLY A 270 2.18 -5.61 21.21
CA GLY A 270 0.93 -4.86 21.23
C GLY A 270 1.07 -3.38 20.86
N THR A 271 2.21 -2.96 20.32
CA THR A 271 2.40 -1.56 19.87
C THR A 271 1.43 -1.20 18.76
N VAL A 272 1.27 -2.09 17.75
CA VAL A 272 0.32 -1.86 16.65
C VAL A 272 -1.10 -1.75 17.20
N THR A 273 -1.57 -2.69 18.04
CA THR A 273 -2.89 -2.65 18.67
C THR A 273 -3.13 -1.35 19.43
N ARG A 274 -2.19 -0.94 20.29
CA ARG A 274 -2.31 0.31 21.06
C ARG A 274 -2.41 1.55 20.16
N LEU A 275 -1.62 1.62 19.09
CA LEU A 275 -1.68 2.72 18.13
C LEU A 275 -2.97 2.70 17.33
N SER A 276 -3.43 1.51 16.92
CA SER A 276 -4.71 1.31 16.24
C SER A 276 -5.89 1.82 17.07
N GLU A 277 -5.96 1.42 18.32
CA GLU A 277 -7.00 1.88 19.25
C GLU A 277 -6.95 3.39 19.49
N LYS A 278 -5.74 3.96 19.57
CA LYS A 278 -5.56 5.41 19.69
C LYS A 278 -6.15 6.16 18.49
N TRP A 279 -5.83 5.74 17.28
CA TRP A 279 -6.12 6.48 16.06
C TRP A 279 -7.45 6.10 15.40
N PHE A 280 -7.78 4.80 15.40
CA PHE A 280 -8.96 4.26 14.70
C PHE A 280 -10.09 3.83 15.64
N LYS A 281 -9.83 3.75 16.96
CA LYS A 281 -10.77 3.20 17.97
C LYS A 281 -11.10 1.71 17.73
N THR A 282 -10.26 1.02 16.97
CA THR A 282 -10.36 -0.41 16.67
C THR A 282 -8.98 -0.98 16.40
N ASP A 283 -8.79 -2.28 16.61
CA ASP A 283 -7.53 -2.96 16.27
C ASP A 283 -7.52 -3.29 14.77
N VAL A 284 -6.50 -2.81 14.06
CA VAL A 284 -6.28 -3.06 12.62
C VAL A 284 -5.15 -4.07 12.37
N LYS A 285 -4.70 -4.76 13.41
CA LYS A 285 -3.67 -5.80 13.28
C LYS A 285 -4.09 -6.85 12.24
N PRO A 286 -3.16 -7.29 11.34
CA PRO A 286 -3.41 -8.29 10.30
C PRO A 286 -3.86 -9.65 10.82
#